data_918916cda9d839ce9f19c4af7ddcbb18
#
_entry.id   918916cda9d839ce9f19c4af7ddcbb18
#
_cell.length_a   1.000
_cell.length_b   1.000
_cell.length_c   1.000
_cell.angle_alpha   90.00
_cell.angle_beta   90.00
_cell.angle_gamma   90.00
#
_symmetry.space_group_name_H-M   'P 1'
#
loop_
_entity.id
_entity.type
_entity.pdbx_description
1 polymer ?
#
loop_
_entity_poly.entity_id
_entity_poly.type
_entity_poly.pdbx_seq_one_letter_code
_entity_poly.pdbx_strand_id
1 'polypeptide(L)'
;MTPIEIALLLLLVHGALGAVDTFFHHEWLERLPHRPFAARELALHGARSLSFVLIFGGLAWFEWRGAWGWVLLGLLGVETLLTLADSVVEDRTRVLRASERINHMLLAMNTGAYTAFLGWQVVAEWRHATTALVPTRHPLLSELLTACAIVIAAWVLRDGLAAIRMARMPAARDERLASPRSPTRA
;
A
#
# COMPACT_ATOMS: atom_id res chain seq x y z
N MET A 1 -21.98 -0.23 -16.38
CA MET A 1 -21.14 -0.50 -15.19
C MET A 1 -21.69 0.26 -14.01
N THR A 2 -21.85 -0.42 -12.91
CA THR A 2 -22.26 0.19 -11.62
C THR A 2 -21.06 0.90 -10.96
N PRO A 3 -21.28 1.84 -10.01
CA PRO A 3 -20.18 2.50 -9.29
C PRO A 3 -19.22 1.52 -8.61
N ILE A 4 -19.75 0.42 -8.06
CA ILE A 4 -18.91 -0.60 -7.44
C ILE A 4 -18.02 -1.32 -8.47
N GLU A 5 -18.55 -1.67 -9.64
CA GLU A 5 -17.73 -2.30 -10.69
C GLU A 5 -16.59 -1.38 -11.18
N ILE A 6 -16.87 -0.08 -11.29
CA ILE A 6 -15.82 0.91 -11.63
C ILE A 6 -14.76 0.94 -10.52
N ALA A 7 -15.17 0.98 -9.25
CA ALA A 7 -14.24 0.96 -8.12
C ALA A 7 -13.37 -0.31 -8.10
N LEU A 8 -13.96 -1.49 -8.36
CA LEU A 8 -13.22 -2.76 -8.41
C LEU A 8 -12.20 -2.80 -9.55
N LEU A 9 -12.53 -2.25 -10.72
CA LEU A 9 -11.58 -2.12 -11.83
C LEU A 9 -10.44 -1.16 -11.49
N LEU A 10 -10.75 -0.02 -10.87
CA LEU A 10 -9.73 0.93 -10.42
C LEU A 10 -8.83 0.31 -9.34
N LEU A 11 -9.35 -0.54 -8.46
CA LEU A 11 -8.55 -1.31 -7.52
C LEU A 11 -7.60 -2.27 -8.24
N LEU A 12 -8.03 -2.95 -9.31
CA LEU A 12 -7.12 -3.79 -10.12
C LEU A 12 -6.01 -2.96 -10.77
N VAL A 13 -6.34 -1.77 -11.30
CA VAL A 13 -5.34 -0.83 -11.82
C VAL A 13 -4.38 -0.42 -10.71
N HIS A 14 -4.89 -0.16 -9.49
CA HIS A 14 -4.07 0.15 -8.31
C HIS A 14 -3.12 -0.99 -7.97
N GLY A 15 -3.61 -2.22 -7.98
CA GLY A 15 -2.78 -3.42 -7.77
C GLY A 15 -1.66 -3.56 -8.81
N ALA A 16 -1.95 -3.29 -10.08
CA ALA A 16 -0.95 -3.31 -11.14
C ALA A 16 0.12 -2.22 -10.97
N LEU A 17 -0.29 -0.98 -10.68
CA LEU A 17 0.63 0.13 -10.40
C LEU A 17 1.49 -0.14 -9.16
N GLY A 18 0.88 -0.68 -8.08
CA GLY A 18 1.58 -1.09 -6.86
C GLY A 18 2.57 -2.24 -7.11
N ALA A 19 2.24 -3.18 -8.00
CA ALA A 19 3.17 -4.23 -8.41
C ALA A 19 4.39 -3.65 -9.15
N VAL A 20 4.19 -2.69 -10.07
CA VAL A 20 5.29 -1.98 -10.72
C VAL A 20 6.17 -1.27 -9.69
N ASP A 21 5.57 -0.59 -8.73
CA ASP A 21 6.29 0.09 -7.66
C ASP A 21 7.14 -0.88 -6.85
N THR A 22 6.52 -1.92 -6.35
CA THR A 22 7.19 -2.92 -5.50
C THR A 22 8.28 -3.66 -6.24
N PHE A 23 7.99 -4.27 -7.41
CA PHE A 23 8.94 -5.11 -8.11
C PHE A 23 10.04 -4.31 -8.80
N PHE A 24 9.69 -3.23 -9.47
CA PHE A 24 10.65 -2.48 -10.26
C PHE A 24 11.41 -1.45 -9.44
N HIS A 25 10.72 -0.62 -8.63
CA HIS A 25 11.39 0.43 -7.86
C HIS A 25 12.01 -0.13 -6.57
N HIS A 26 11.22 -0.78 -5.70
CA HIS A 26 11.69 -1.20 -4.39
C HIS A 26 12.64 -2.40 -4.45
N GLU A 27 12.38 -3.41 -5.32
CA GLU A 27 13.19 -4.61 -5.37
C GLU A 27 14.39 -4.49 -6.31
N TRP A 28 14.15 -4.12 -7.54
CA TRP A 28 15.20 -4.15 -8.56
C TRP A 28 16.10 -2.92 -8.46
N LEU A 29 15.53 -1.71 -8.47
CA LEU A 29 16.31 -0.49 -8.52
C LEU A 29 16.91 -0.11 -7.17
N GLU A 30 16.09 -0.06 -6.11
CA GLU A 30 16.50 0.46 -4.81
C GLU A 30 16.96 -0.62 -3.84
N ARG A 31 16.53 -1.87 -4.00
CA ARG A 31 16.86 -3.01 -3.13
C ARG A 31 16.60 -2.71 -1.65
N LEU A 32 15.48 -2.08 -1.36
CA LEU A 32 15.12 -1.57 -0.03
C LEU A 32 15.26 -2.61 1.09
N PRO A 33 14.90 -3.90 0.92
CA PRO A 33 15.03 -4.90 1.98
C PRO A 33 16.47 -5.20 2.42
N HIS A 34 17.45 -4.67 1.71
CA HIS A 34 18.87 -4.82 2.04
C HIS A 34 19.50 -3.53 2.56
N ARG A 35 18.71 -2.45 2.74
CA ARG A 35 19.18 -1.13 3.17
C ARG A 35 18.77 -0.84 4.61
N PRO A 36 19.70 -0.75 5.59
CA PRO A 36 19.34 -0.55 7.00
C PRO A 36 18.50 0.69 7.28
N PHE A 37 18.65 1.76 6.50
CA PHE A 37 17.86 2.99 6.65
C PHE A 37 16.41 2.84 6.20
N ALA A 38 16.05 1.80 5.42
CA ALA A 38 14.72 1.58 4.87
C ALA A 38 13.75 0.87 5.85
N ALA A 39 14.17 0.55 7.07
CA ALA A 39 13.34 -0.20 8.01
C ALA A 39 11.98 0.46 8.28
N ARG A 40 11.95 1.80 8.43
CA ARG A 40 10.71 2.56 8.68
C ARG A 40 9.83 2.62 7.43
N GLU A 41 10.41 2.83 6.27
CA GLU A 41 9.72 2.81 4.98
C GLU A 41 9.07 1.44 4.74
N LEU A 42 9.79 0.34 4.91
CA LEU A 42 9.25 -1.02 4.79
C LEU A 42 8.15 -1.34 5.82
N ALA A 43 8.27 -0.82 7.05
CA ALA A 43 7.23 -1.00 8.05
C ALA A 43 5.92 -0.27 7.66
N LEU A 44 6.01 0.96 7.15
CA LEU A 44 4.85 1.71 6.64
C LEU A 44 4.26 1.07 5.39
N HIS A 45 5.11 0.64 4.46
CA HIS A 45 4.69 -0.09 3.26
C HIS A 45 3.96 -1.40 3.63
N GLY A 46 4.48 -2.17 4.58
CA GLY A 46 3.82 -3.38 5.08
C GLY A 46 2.47 -3.09 5.75
N ALA A 47 2.38 -2.03 6.57
CA ALA A 47 1.13 -1.62 7.21
C ALA A 47 0.08 -1.17 6.18
N ARG A 48 0.46 -0.37 5.18
CA ARG A 48 -0.37 0.03 4.05
C ARG A 48 -0.85 -1.19 3.25
N SER A 49 0.06 -2.09 2.93
CA SER A 49 -0.26 -3.33 2.20
C SER A 49 -1.25 -4.21 2.95
N LEU A 50 -1.20 -4.27 4.29
CA LEU A 50 -2.20 -4.97 5.08
C LEU A 50 -3.61 -4.38 4.90
N SER A 51 -3.74 -3.04 4.84
CA SER A 51 -5.01 -2.40 4.52
C SER A 51 -5.53 -2.84 3.16
N PHE A 52 -4.66 -2.95 2.16
CA PHE A 52 -5.03 -3.44 0.83
C PHE A 52 -5.46 -4.91 0.82
N VAL A 53 -4.83 -5.79 1.61
CA VAL A 53 -5.31 -7.19 1.74
C VAL A 53 -6.76 -7.22 2.19
N LEU A 54 -7.14 -6.39 3.17
CA LEU A 54 -8.51 -6.32 3.68
C LEU A 54 -9.48 -5.70 2.65
N ILE A 55 -9.06 -4.63 1.95
CA ILE A 55 -9.89 -3.95 0.94
C ILE A 55 -10.11 -4.88 -0.25
N PHE A 56 -9.06 -5.44 -0.85
CA PHE A 56 -9.15 -6.30 -2.02
C PHE A 56 -9.89 -7.60 -1.70
N GLY A 57 -9.50 -8.30 -0.63
CA GLY A 57 -10.13 -9.55 -0.21
C GLY A 57 -11.58 -9.35 0.23
N GLY A 58 -11.85 -8.28 0.97
CA GLY A 58 -13.19 -7.97 1.45
C GLY A 58 -14.15 -7.61 0.32
N LEU A 59 -13.75 -6.69 -0.57
CA LEU A 59 -14.58 -6.25 -1.70
C LEU A 59 -14.68 -7.30 -2.81
N ALA A 60 -13.76 -8.25 -2.89
CA ALA A 60 -13.86 -9.37 -3.84
C ALA A 60 -15.10 -10.24 -3.59
N TRP A 61 -15.53 -10.40 -2.33
CA TRP A 61 -16.53 -11.38 -1.96
C TRP A 61 -17.69 -10.83 -1.13
N PHE A 62 -17.64 -9.58 -0.68
CA PHE A 62 -18.67 -9.00 0.18
C PHE A 62 -19.04 -7.57 -0.20
N GLU A 63 -20.33 -7.27 -0.12
CA GLU A 63 -20.82 -5.91 0.02
C GLU A 63 -20.78 -5.51 1.50
N TRP A 64 -20.26 -4.32 1.79
CA TRP A 64 -20.07 -3.82 3.15
C TRP A 64 -21.24 -2.93 3.56
N ARG A 65 -22.37 -3.54 3.88
CA ARG A 65 -23.63 -2.83 4.14
C ARG A 65 -23.74 -2.29 5.57
N GLY A 66 -24.51 -1.22 5.75
CA GLY A 66 -24.78 -0.58 7.03
C GLY A 66 -23.50 -0.06 7.69
N ALA A 67 -23.27 -0.41 8.96
CA ALA A 67 -22.08 0.01 9.71
C ALA A 67 -20.77 -0.45 9.06
N TRP A 68 -20.76 -1.57 8.32
CA TRP A 68 -19.56 -2.04 7.61
C TRP A 68 -19.12 -1.08 6.51
N GLY A 69 -20.03 -0.32 5.89
CA GLY A 69 -19.67 0.72 4.94
C GLY A 69 -18.79 1.81 5.58
N TRP A 70 -19.08 2.19 6.81
CA TRP A 70 -18.25 3.15 7.56
C TRP A 70 -16.90 2.56 7.97
N VAL A 71 -16.86 1.25 8.27
CA VAL A 71 -15.57 0.55 8.51
C VAL A 71 -14.71 0.57 7.26
N LEU A 72 -15.29 0.33 6.07
CA LEU A 72 -14.58 0.43 4.79
C LEU A 72 -14.02 1.84 4.56
N LEU A 73 -14.82 2.89 4.78
CA LEU A 73 -14.36 4.28 4.63
C LEU A 73 -13.26 4.63 5.65
N GLY A 74 -13.37 4.14 6.88
CA GLY A 74 -12.34 4.27 7.90
C GLY A 74 -11.02 3.58 7.46
N LEU A 75 -11.12 2.39 6.89
CA LEU A 75 -9.96 1.65 6.38
C LEU A 75 -9.28 2.37 5.21
N LEU A 76 -10.05 2.96 4.28
CA LEU A 76 -9.53 3.81 3.21
C LEU A 76 -8.85 5.06 3.76
N GLY A 77 -9.41 5.66 4.83
CA GLY A 77 -8.80 6.79 5.52
C GLY A 77 -7.46 6.42 6.16
N VAL A 78 -7.38 5.27 6.84
CA VAL A 78 -6.13 4.75 7.43
C VAL A 78 -5.09 4.49 6.34
N GLU A 79 -5.49 3.84 5.24
CA GLU A 79 -4.60 3.61 4.09
C GLU A 79 -4.03 4.92 3.56
N THR A 80 -4.87 5.93 3.36
CA THR A 80 -4.46 7.25 2.88
C THR A 80 -3.45 7.90 3.84
N LEU A 81 -3.69 7.85 5.15
CA LEU A 81 -2.77 8.39 6.15
C LEU A 81 -1.43 7.66 6.17
N LEU A 82 -1.43 6.34 6.02
CA LEU A 82 -0.21 5.54 5.90
C LEU A 82 0.57 5.89 4.63
N THR A 83 -0.11 6.07 3.49
CA THR A 83 0.49 6.51 2.23
C THR A 83 1.15 7.88 2.37
N LEU A 84 0.48 8.85 3.01
CA LEU A 84 1.06 10.16 3.27
C LEU A 84 2.29 10.09 4.19
N ALA A 85 2.23 9.26 5.25
CA ALA A 85 3.35 9.06 6.15
C ALA A 85 4.55 8.41 5.46
N ASP A 86 4.28 7.43 4.59
CA ASP A 86 5.28 6.73 3.78
C ASP A 86 5.99 7.71 2.84
N SER A 87 5.24 8.50 2.07
CA SER A 87 5.78 9.53 1.17
C SER A 87 6.67 10.55 1.89
N VAL A 88 6.31 10.95 3.13
CA VAL A 88 7.17 11.85 3.94
C VAL A 88 8.46 11.17 4.38
N VAL A 89 8.41 9.87 4.70
CA VAL A 89 9.61 9.11 5.08
C VAL A 89 10.53 8.93 3.88
N GLU A 90 9.98 8.54 2.72
CA GLU A 90 10.73 8.41 1.46
C GLU A 90 11.46 9.71 1.09
N ASP A 91 10.75 10.84 1.09
CA ASP A 91 11.33 12.14 0.73
C ASP A 91 12.48 12.58 1.67
N ARG A 92 12.48 12.10 2.91
CA ARG A 92 13.54 12.38 3.90
C ARG A 92 14.71 11.41 3.83
N THR A 93 14.52 10.22 3.27
CA THR A 93 15.51 9.14 3.31
C THR A 93 16.28 8.97 2.01
N ARG A 94 15.66 9.34 0.88
CA ARG A 94 16.25 9.14 -0.46
C ARG A 94 15.70 10.12 -1.50
N VAL A 95 16.42 10.27 -2.60
CA VAL A 95 15.93 11.00 -3.77
C VAL A 95 15.21 10.02 -4.70
N LEU A 96 13.90 10.22 -4.84
CA LEU A 96 13.06 9.39 -5.71
C LEU A 96 13.41 9.58 -7.19
N ARG A 97 13.48 8.50 -7.94
CA ARG A 97 13.62 8.51 -9.40
C ARG A 97 12.40 9.12 -10.07
N ALA A 98 12.59 9.73 -11.25
CA ALA A 98 11.47 10.34 -11.97
C ALA A 98 10.35 9.33 -12.30
N SER A 99 10.70 8.08 -12.69
CA SER A 99 9.73 7.02 -12.96
C SER A 99 8.92 6.64 -11.72
N GLU A 100 9.54 6.56 -10.57
CA GLU A 100 8.90 6.25 -9.29
C GLU A 100 7.94 7.38 -8.87
N ARG A 101 8.37 8.64 -8.98
CA ARG A 101 7.49 9.79 -8.74
C ARG A 101 6.26 9.81 -9.63
N ILE A 102 6.42 9.50 -10.93
CA ILE A 102 5.28 9.39 -11.86
C ILE A 102 4.35 8.27 -11.41
N ASN A 103 4.89 7.09 -11.05
CA ASN A 103 4.09 5.98 -10.56
C ASN A 103 3.31 6.33 -9.28
N HIS A 104 3.94 7.01 -8.32
CA HIS A 104 3.29 7.50 -7.10
C HIS A 104 2.18 8.53 -7.39
N MET A 105 2.36 9.41 -8.37
CA MET A 105 1.31 10.33 -8.82
C MET A 105 0.12 9.56 -9.42
N LEU A 106 0.37 8.55 -10.25
CA LEU A 106 -0.68 7.71 -10.83
C LEU A 106 -1.42 6.92 -9.74
N LEU A 107 -0.69 6.35 -8.77
CA LEU A 107 -1.28 5.69 -7.60
C LEU A 107 -2.17 6.64 -6.82
N ALA A 108 -1.71 7.86 -6.51
CA ALA A 108 -2.49 8.85 -5.76
C ALA A 108 -3.77 9.28 -6.51
N MET A 109 -3.67 9.53 -7.81
CA MET A 109 -4.84 9.86 -8.65
C MET A 109 -5.86 8.71 -8.66
N ASN A 110 -5.38 7.48 -8.83
CA ASN A 110 -6.21 6.30 -8.85
C ASN A 110 -6.85 6.03 -7.47
N THR A 111 -6.12 6.27 -6.37
CA THR A 111 -6.64 6.19 -4.99
C THR A 111 -7.81 7.16 -4.80
N GLY A 112 -7.66 8.41 -5.23
CA GLY A 112 -8.76 9.38 -5.20
C GLY A 112 -9.98 8.91 -5.98
N ALA A 113 -9.77 8.33 -7.16
CA ALA A 113 -10.84 7.85 -8.01
C ALA A 113 -11.61 6.68 -7.38
N TYR A 114 -10.95 5.56 -6.99
CA TYR A 114 -11.68 4.44 -6.40
C TYR A 114 -12.32 4.80 -5.05
N THR A 115 -11.66 5.64 -4.26
CA THR A 115 -12.23 6.12 -2.98
C THR A 115 -13.50 6.95 -3.20
N ALA A 116 -13.56 7.78 -4.24
CA ALA A 116 -14.76 8.52 -4.59
C ALA A 116 -15.91 7.59 -4.98
N PHE A 117 -15.67 6.57 -5.81
CA PHE A 117 -16.70 5.60 -6.20
C PHE A 117 -17.16 4.72 -5.02
N LEU A 118 -16.24 4.26 -4.16
CA LEU A 118 -16.60 3.52 -2.95
C LEU A 118 -17.35 4.39 -1.95
N GLY A 119 -16.93 5.64 -1.77
CA GLY A 119 -17.62 6.61 -0.94
C GLY A 119 -19.05 6.86 -1.43
N TRP A 120 -19.21 7.02 -2.74
CA TRP A 120 -20.54 7.13 -3.37
C TRP A 120 -21.38 5.88 -3.09
N GLN A 121 -20.83 4.68 -3.32
CA GLN A 121 -21.53 3.40 -3.09
C GLN A 121 -21.97 3.26 -1.62
N VAL A 122 -21.11 3.60 -0.67
CA VAL A 122 -21.44 3.56 0.76
C VAL A 122 -22.53 4.57 1.10
N VAL A 123 -22.38 5.83 0.67
CA VAL A 123 -23.27 6.91 1.05
C VAL A 123 -24.64 6.82 0.34
N ALA A 124 -24.68 6.42 -0.93
CA ALA A 124 -25.93 6.35 -1.69
C ALA A 124 -26.74 5.08 -1.39
N GLU A 125 -26.06 3.95 -1.17
CA GLU A 125 -26.74 2.66 -1.11
C GLU A 125 -26.48 1.89 0.21
N TRP A 126 -25.24 1.62 0.56
CA TRP A 126 -24.94 0.66 1.61
C TRP A 126 -25.26 1.14 3.02
N ARG A 127 -25.09 2.42 3.32
CA ARG A 127 -25.35 2.96 4.69
C ARG A 127 -26.79 2.80 5.15
N HIS A 128 -27.74 2.73 4.23
CA HIS A 128 -29.16 2.62 4.55
C HIS A 128 -29.63 1.16 4.69
N ALA A 129 -28.79 0.21 4.32
CA ALA A 129 -29.09 -1.21 4.41
C ALA A 129 -28.85 -1.74 5.84
N THR A 130 -29.46 -2.88 6.16
CA THR A 130 -29.15 -3.62 7.41
C THR A 130 -27.67 -3.94 7.47
N THR A 131 -27.06 -3.74 8.65
CA THR A 131 -25.63 -3.98 8.86
C THR A 131 -25.28 -5.46 8.64
N ALA A 132 -24.57 -5.76 7.58
CA ALA A 132 -24.10 -7.10 7.22
C ALA A 132 -22.96 -7.04 6.20
N LEU A 133 -22.10 -8.06 6.22
CA LEU A 133 -21.25 -8.41 5.09
C LEU A 133 -22.06 -9.36 4.21
N VAL A 134 -22.54 -8.88 3.08
CA VAL A 134 -23.40 -9.65 2.19
C VAL A 134 -22.54 -10.32 1.12
N PRO A 135 -22.52 -11.68 1.05
CA PRO A 135 -21.77 -12.37 0.03
C PRO A 135 -22.17 -11.91 -1.36
N THR A 136 -21.19 -11.55 -2.18
CA THR A 136 -21.38 -11.17 -3.58
C THR A 136 -20.26 -11.72 -4.42
N ARG A 137 -20.47 -11.81 -5.73
CA ARG A 137 -19.45 -12.22 -6.67
C ARG A 137 -19.56 -11.40 -7.94
N HIS A 138 -18.45 -10.78 -8.31
CA HIS A 138 -18.29 -10.13 -9.60
C HIS A 138 -17.45 -11.03 -10.50
N PRO A 139 -18.03 -11.68 -11.53
CA PRO A 139 -17.30 -12.63 -12.37
C PRO A 139 -15.96 -12.05 -12.85
N LEU A 140 -14.89 -12.84 -12.78
CA LEU A 140 -13.51 -12.47 -13.08
C LEU A 140 -12.90 -11.43 -12.12
N LEU A 141 -13.63 -10.35 -11.75
CA LEU A 141 -13.10 -9.32 -10.85
C LEU A 141 -12.81 -9.88 -9.45
N SER A 142 -13.72 -10.71 -8.90
CA SER A 142 -13.52 -11.33 -7.59
C SER A 142 -12.27 -12.21 -7.57
N GLU A 143 -12.06 -13.02 -8.60
CA GLU A 143 -10.88 -13.89 -8.72
C GLU A 143 -9.59 -13.08 -8.86
N LEU A 144 -9.58 -12.03 -9.70
CA LEU A 144 -8.42 -11.16 -9.89
C LEU A 144 -8.07 -10.38 -8.63
N LEU A 145 -9.07 -9.81 -7.94
CA LEU A 145 -8.85 -9.12 -6.66
C LEU A 145 -8.35 -10.07 -5.58
N THR A 146 -8.85 -11.31 -5.54
CA THR A 146 -8.36 -12.34 -4.62
C THR A 146 -6.90 -12.68 -4.92
N ALA A 147 -6.53 -12.85 -6.18
CA ALA A 147 -5.14 -13.10 -6.58
C ALA A 147 -4.24 -11.92 -6.15
N CYS A 148 -4.68 -10.68 -6.36
CA CYS A 148 -3.96 -9.50 -5.87
C CYS A 148 -3.81 -9.53 -4.34
N ALA A 149 -4.89 -9.81 -3.59
CA ALA A 149 -4.85 -9.88 -2.13
C ALA A 149 -3.85 -10.93 -1.62
N ILE A 150 -3.79 -12.10 -2.26
CA ILE A 150 -2.82 -13.16 -1.92
C ILE A 150 -1.38 -12.69 -2.17
N VAL A 151 -1.11 -12.09 -3.31
CA VAL A 151 0.23 -11.56 -3.63
C VAL A 151 0.61 -10.48 -2.63
N ILE A 152 -0.27 -9.51 -2.37
CA ILE A 152 -0.04 -8.44 -1.40
C ILE A 152 0.22 -9.02 0.01
N ALA A 153 -0.54 -10.03 0.45
CA ALA A 153 -0.34 -10.67 1.75
C ALA A 153 1.05 -11.32 1.87
N ALA A 154 1.55 -11.95 0.81
CA ALA A 154 2.92 -12.48 0.80
C ALA A 154 3.97 -11.36 0.96
N TRP A 155 3.74 -10.19 0.34
CA TRP A 155 4.60 -9.02 0.49
C TRP A 155 4.54 -8.40 1.89
N VAL A 156 3.35 -8.32 2.51
CA VAL A 156 3.19 -7.89 3.92
C VAL A 156 4.09 -8.71 4.85
N LEU A 157 4.05 -10.03 4.71
CA LEU A 157 4.89 -10.92 5.53
C LEU A 157 6.37 -10.68 5.29
N ARG A 158 6.77 -10.57 4.04
CA ARG A 158 8.16 -10.36 3.65
C ARG A 158 8.71 -9.02 4.15
N ASP A 159 8.01 -7.92 3.91
CA ASP A 159 8.43 -6.56 4.29
C ASP A 159 8.43 -6.39 5.81
N GLY A 160 7.42 -6.95 6.49
CA GLY A 160 7.38 -6.99 7.94
C GLY A 160 8.57 -7.74 8.54
N LEU A 161 8.92 -8.91 8.00
CA LEU A 161 10.11 -9.66 8.44
C LEU A 161 11.41 -8.91 8.14
N ALA A 162 11.52 -8.24 6.99
CA ALA A 162 12.67 -7.43 6.63
C ALA A 162 12.83 -6.23 7.57
N ALA A 163 11.75 -5.50 7.85
CA ALA A 163 11.72 -4.37 8.76
C ALA A 163 12.13 -4.78 10.18
N ILE A 164 11.58 -5.88 10.71
CA ILE A 164 11.95 -6.42 12.04
C ILE A 164 13.43 -6.81 12.08
N ARG A 165 13.93 -7.49 11.05
CA ARG A 165 15.35 -7.88 10.96
C ARG A 165 16.26 -6.67 10.97
N MET A 166 15.96 -5.64 10.19
CA MET A 166 16.75 -4.41 10.12
C MET A 166 16.71 -3.62 11.43
N ALA A 167 15.54 -3.52 12.08
CA ALA A 167 15.40 -2.85 13.38
C ALA A 167 16.22 -3.52 14.51
N ARG A 168 16.56 -4.80 14.36
CA ARG A 168 17.39 -5.56 15.31
C ARG A 168 18.88 -5.51 15.02
N MET A 169 19.31 -4.93 13.89
CA MET A 169 20.74 -4.78 13.59
C MET A 169 21.35 -3.71 14.50
N PRO A 170 22.48 -3.99 15.19
CA PRO A 170 23.14 -2.99 16.02
C PRO A 170 23.56 -1.78 15.20
N ALA A 171 23.37 -0.56 15.74
CA ALA A 171 23.76 0.71 15.12
C ALA A 171 25.27 0.87 14.81
N ALA A 172 26.08 -0.13 15.11
CA ALA A 172 27.55 -0.13 15.01
C ALA A 172 28.14 0.06 13.60
N ARG A 173 27.30 0.26 12.57
CA ARG A 173 27.77 0.47 11.19
C ARG A 173 27.77 1.92 10.73
N ASP A 174 26.98 2.78 11.37
CA ASP A 174 26.89 4.20 10.98
C ASP A 174 28.10 5.03 11.46
N GLU A 175 28.73 4.65 12.57
CA GLU A 175 29.94 5.35 13.06
C GLU A 175 31.16 5.20 12.15
N ARG A 176 31.24 4.11 11.35
CA ARG A 176 32.39 3.93 10.42
C ARG A 176 32.26 4.78 9.14
N LEU A 177 31.05 5.27 8.80
CA LEU A 177 30.83 6.16 7.66
C LEU A 177 30.88 7.63 8.07
N ALA A 178 30.73 7.95 9.34
CA ALA A 178 30.79 9.29 9.90
C ALA A 178 32.22 9.70 10.35
N SER A 179 33.20 8.79 10.32
CA SER A 179 34.59 9.14 10.63
C SER A 179 35.15 10.02 9.51
N PRO A 180 35.49 11.30 9.78
CA PRO A 180 36.15 12.13 8.80
C PRO A 180 37.47 11.49 8.39
N ARG A 181 37.67 11.24 7.10
CA ARG A 181 38.98 10.86 6.56
C ARG A 181 39.99 11.90 7.02
N SER A 182 40.90 11.51 7.91
CA SER A 182 42.05 12.35 8.28
C SER A 182 42.76 12.77 7.00
N PRO A 183 43.06 14.08 6.81
CA PRO A 183 43.85 14.50 5.67
C PRO A 183 45.23 13.90 5.80
N THR A 184 45.60 13.03 4.86
CA THR A 184 46.99 12.57 4.68
C THR A 184 47.86 13.83 4.47
N ARG A 185 48.67 14.12 5.46
CA ARG A 185 49.77 15.10 5.32
C ARG A 185 50.71 14.62 4.23
N ALA A 186 50.84 15.38 3.17
CA ALA A 186 51.96 15.32 2.23
C ALA A 186 53.15 16.11 2.80
#